data_026fe0b92105bf59c0a62becff59d1a3
#
_entry.id   026fe0b92105bf59c0a62becff59d1a3
#
_cell.length_a   1.000
_cell.length_b   1.000
_cell.length_c   1.000
_cell.angle_alpha   90.00
_cell.angle_beta   90.00
_cell.angle_gamma   90.00
#
_symmetry.space_group_name_H-M   'P 1'
#
loop_
_entity.id
_entity.type
_entity.pdbx_description
1 polymer ?
#
loop_
_entity_poly.entity_id
_entity_poly.type
_entity_poly.pdbx_seq_one_letter_code
_entity_poly.pdbx_strand_id
1 'polypeptide(L)'
;MDQPNKPLKGLYKNVRISVRALNFIIIACVVGMILFVALDLREPGFTVTFDSRGGTDVAAQVRQYDEPLAAQEAPSREGYEFTGWYRDPACQELWEPESDTVRESITLYAGWEPATP
;
A
#
# COMPACT_ATOMS: atom_id res chain seq x y z
N MET A 1 -25.53 55.29 25.94
CA MET A 1 -25.97 54.41 24.89
C MET A 1 -24.94 53.30 24.68
N ASP A 2 -25.35 52.11 24.87
CA ASP A 2 -24.41 51.00 24.76
C ASP A 2 -24.02 50.74 23.29
N GLN A 3 -22.76 50.58 23.10
CA GLN A 3 -22.22 50.25 21.76
C GLN A 3 -22.40 48.79 21.44
N PRO A 4 -22.76 48.46 20.22
CA PRO A 4 -22.96 47.05 19.85
C PRO A 4 -21.68 46.21 19.97
N ASN A 5 -20.52 46.87 20.01
CA ASN A 5 -19.22 46.16 20.12
C ASN A 5 -18.87 45.74 21.54
N LYS A 6 -19.55 46.28 22.53
CA LYS A 6 -19.22 46.07 23.93
C LYS A 6 -19.34 44.58 24.35
N PRO A 7 -20.40 43.87 23.98
CA PRO A 7 -20.48 42.43 24.28
C PRO A 7 -19.38 41.62 23.64
N LEU A 8 -18.98 41.97 22.40
CA LEU A 8 -17.91 41.25 21.71
C LEU A 8 -16.57 41.43 22.38
N LYS A 9 -16.28 42.66 22.86
CA LYS A 9 -15.06 42.93 23.61
C LYS A 9 -15.02 42.13 24.91
N GLY A 10 -16.17 41.94 25.55
CA GLY A 10 -16.26 41.14 26.75
C GLY A 10 -15.97 39.66 26.49
N LEU A 11 -16.41 39.13 25.38
CA LEU A 11 -16.14 37.74 25.00
C LEU A 11 -14.66 37.50 24.75
N TYR A 12 -14.02 38.40 24.04
CA TYR A 12 -12.60 38.26 23.72
C TYR A 12 -11.65 38.57 24.86
N LYS A 13 -12.17 39.24 25.87
CA LYS A 13 -11.36 39.66 27.01
C LYS A 13 -10.77 38.43 27.76
N ASN A 14 -11.46 37.32 27.75
CA ASN A 14 -11.00 36.12 28.43
C ASN A 14 -10.16 35.20 27.56
N VAL A 15 -10.07 35.54 26.29
CA VAL A 15 -9.27 34.72 25.35
C VAL A 15 -7.84 35.26 25.39
N ARG A 16 -6.94 34.51 26.02
CA ARG A 16 -5.54 34.91 26.18
C ARG A 16 -4.61 34.09 25.29
N ILE A 17 -5.08 33.72 24.12
CA ILE A 17 -4.25 33.00 23.19
C ILE A 17 -3.38 34.00 22.43
N SER A 18 -2.07 33.82 22.51
CA SER A 18 -1.14 34.66 21.76
C SER A 18 -1.28 34.35 20.27
N VAL A 19 -0.94 35.34 19.43
CA VAL A 19 -0.97 35.16 17.98
C VAL A 19 -0.06 33.99 17.57
N ARG A 20 1.07 33.83 18.26
CA ARG A 20 2.00 32.73 18.00
C ARG A 20 1.37 31.38 18.28
N ALA A 21 0.70 31.24 19.45
CA ALA A 21 0.01 30.00 19.81
C ALA A 21 -1.11 29.69 18.82
N LEU A 22 -1.87 30.70 18.41
CA LEU A 22 -2.93 30.55 17.43
C LEU A 22 -2.37 30.07 16.08
N ASN A 23 -1.25 30.65 15.66
CA ASN A 23 -0.57 30.24 14.42
C ASN A 23 -0.10 28.80 14.49
N PHE A 24 0.44 28.36 15.63
CA PHE A 24 0.87 26.97 15.81
C PHE A 24 -0.32 26.01 15.71
N ILE A 25 -1.45 26.39 16.29
CA ILE A 25 -2.66 25.56 16.22
C ILE A 25 -3.16 25.44 14.79
N ILE A 26 -3.18 26.55 14.05
CA ILE A 26 -3.60 26.57 12.65
C ILE A 26 -2.66 25.70 11.80
N ILE A 27 -1.36 25.85 11.97
CA ILE A 27 -0.36 25.09 11.24
C ILE A 27 -0.50 23.60 11.54
N ALA A 28 -0.66 23.25 12.83
CA ALA A 28 -0.84 21.86 13.23
C ALA A 28 -2.11 21.24 12.63
N CYS A 29 -3.21 22.00 12.60
CA CYS A 29 -4.46 21.53 11.99
C CYS A 29 -4.31 21.33 10.48
N VAL A 30 -3.63 22.25 9.79
CA VAL A 30 -3.39 22.15 8.35
C VAL A 30 -2.50 20.94 8.03
N VAL A 31 -1.41 20.77 8.79
CA VAL A 31 -0.51 19.62 8.61
C VAL A 31 -1.24 18.31 8.88
N GLY A 32 -2.03 18.26 9.95
CA GLY A 32 -2.83 17.07 10.27
C GLY A 32 -3.83 16.74 9.18
N MET A 33 -4.48 17.75 8.61
CA MET A 33 -5.42 17.56 7.51
C MET A 33 -4.72 17.05 6.24
N ILE A 34 -3.55 17.61 5.91
CA ILE A 34 -2.77 17.18 4.75
C ILE A 34 -2.33 15.73 4.92
N LEU A 35 -1.84 15.36 6.10
CA LEU A 35 -1.43 13.99 6.40
C LEU A 35 -2.61 13.02 6.30
N PHE A 36 -3.76 13.41 6.85
CA PHE A 36 -4.97 12.59 6.81
C PHE A 36 -5.42 12.35 5.36
N VAL A 37 -5.48 13.40 4.54
CA VAL A 37 -5.86 13.29 3.13
C VAL A 37 -4.83 12.46 2.36
N ALA A 38 -3.54 12.66 2.63
CA ALA A 38 -2.49 11.89 1.98
C ALA A 38 -2.58 10.40 2.29
N LEU A 39 -2.94 10.03 3.52
CA LEU A 39 -3.15 8.64 3.90
C LEU A 39 -4.39 8.04 3.24
N ASP A 40 -5.47 8.82 3.14
CA ASP A 40 -6.70 8.36 2.49
C ASP A 40 -6.57 8.22 0.98
N LEU A 41 -5.70 9.03 0.37
CA LEU A 41 -5.46 8.97 -1.06
C LEU A 41 -4.53 7.84 -1.48
N ARG A 42 -3.96 7.12 -0.51
CA ARG A 42 -3.16 5.95 -0.84
C ARG A 42 -4.06 4.91 -1.47
N GLU A 43 -3.72 4.54 -2.69
CA GLU A 43 -4.36 3.42 -3.34
C GLU A 43 -4.15 2.17 -2.47
N PRO A 44 -5.20 1.38 -2.24
CA PRO A 44 -5.07 0.18 -1.42
C PRO A 44 -4.10 -0.84 -2.00
N GLY A 45 -3.74 -0.68 -3.26
CA GLY A 45 -2.84 -1.60 -3.94
C GLY A 45 -3.54 -2.87 -4.38
N PHE A 46 -2.80 -3.69 -5.08
CA PHE A 46 -3.27 -4.99 -5.54
C PHE A 46 -2.55 -6.09 -4.80
N THR A 47 -3.26 -7.14 -4.45
CA THR A 47 -2.69 -8.30 -3.78
C THR A 47 -2.29 -9.34 -4.81
N VAL A 48 -1.02 -9.71 -4.79
CA VAL A 48 -0.50 -10.81 -5.60
C VAL A 48 -0.34 -12.01 -4.69
N THR A 49 -1.12 -13.03 -4.94
CA THR A 49 -1.09 -14.28 -4.18
C THR A 49 -0.26 -15.29 -4.94
N PHE A 50 0.54 -16.06 -4.23
CA PHE A 50 1.41 -17.07 -4.83
C PHE A 50 0.90 -18.45 -4.44
N ASP A 51 0.53 -19.24 -5.44
CA ASP A 51 0.13 -20.63 -5.27
C ASP A 51 1.32 -21.50 -5.67
N SER A 52 2.01 -22.06 -4.69
CA SER A 52 3.19 -22.88 -4.93
C SER A 52 2.88 -24.29 -5.45
N ARG A 53 1.62 -24.67 -5.49
CA ARG A 53 1.14 -25.94 -6.04
C ARG A 53 1.89 -27.17 -5.49
N GLY A 54 1.98 -27.23 -4.18
CA GLY A 54 2.65 -28.32 -3.48
C GLY A 54 4.09 -28.03 -3.09
N GLY A 55 4.61 -26.88 -3.45
CA GLY A 55 5.90 -26.42 -2.95
C GLY A 55 5.79 -25.69 -1.63
N THR A 56 6.88 -25.07 -1.19
CA THR A 56 6.90 -24.27 0.03
C THR A 56 6.03 -23.02 -0.12
N ASP A 57 5.42 -22.57 0.95
CA ASP A 57 4.56 -21.40 0.92
C ASP A 57 5.35 -20.13 0.62
N VAL A 58 4.76 -19.29 -0.19
CA VAL A 58 5.31 -17.97 -0.55
C VAL A 58 4.32 -16.91 -0.10
N ALA A 59 4.80 -15.93 0.66
CA ALA A 59 3.95 -14.87 1.19
C ALA A 59 3.40 -13.99 0.07
N ALA A 60 2.12 -13.62 0.17
CA ALA A 60 1.50 -12.70 -0.76
C ALA A 60 2.15 -11.32 -0.66
N GLN A 61 2.15 -10.58 -1.76
CA GLN A 61 2.68 -9.22 -1.82
C GLN A 61 1.58 -8.24 -2.20
N VAL A 62 1.65 -7.04 -1.63
CA VAL A 62 0.79 -5.93 -2.02
C VAL A 62 1.63 -4.97 -2.84
N ARG A 63 1.19 -4.68 -4.05
CA ARG A 63 1.88 -3.79 -4.98
C ARG A 63 0.93 -2.74 -5.52
N GLN A 64 1.47 -1.57 -5.81
CA GLN A 64 0.70 -0.52 -6.46
C GLN A 64 0.63 -0.77 -7.97
N TYR A 65 -0.25 -0.04 -8.62
CA TYR A 65 -0.41 -0.15 -10.07
C TYR A 65 0.94 0.07 -10.79
N ASP A 66 1.23 -0.84 -11.70
CA ASP A 66 2.42 -0.79 -12.55
C ASP A 66 3.75 -0.97 -11.79
N GLU A 67 3.70 -1.49 -10.57
CA GLU A 67 4.92 -1.86 -9.84
C GLU A 67 5.33 -3.30 -10.15
N PRO A 68 6.64 -3.55 -10.23
CA PRO A 68 7.12 -4.93 -10.36
C PRO A 68 7.00 -5.66 -9.02
N LEU A 69 7.04 -6.99 -9.06
CA LEU A 69 7.10 -7.80 -7.86
C LEU A 69 8.47 -7.65 -7.20
N ALA A 70 8.48 -7.67 -5.86
CA ALA A 70 9.73 -7.71 -5.11
C ALA A 70 10.39 -9.08 -5.29
N ALA A 71 11.72 -9.08 -5.25
CA ALA A 71 12.47 -10.32 -5.29
C ALA A 71 12.10 -11.21 -4.10
N GLN A 72 11.94 -12.49 -4.35
CA GLN A 72 11.58 -13.47 -3.34
C GLN A 72 12.29 -14.78 -3.63
N GLU A 73 12.39 -15.61 -2.61
CA GLU A 73 12.97 -16.92 -2.78
C GLU A 73 12.03 -17.80 -3.60
N ALA A 74 12.61 -18.57 -4.50
CA ALA A 74 11.85 -19.54 -5.25
C ALA A 74 11.33 -20.63 -4.30
N PRO A 75 10.08 -21.08 -4.48
CA PRO A 75 9.58 -22.19 -3.68
C PRO A 75 10.33 -23.49 -4.03
N SER A 76 10.32 -24.42 -3.12
CA SER A 76 10.93 -25.72 -3.35
C SER A 76 9.90 -26.83 -3.20
N ARG A 77 10.05 -27.87 -3.99
CA ARG A 77 9.19 -29.04 -3.94
C ARG A 77 10.04 -30.28 -4.17
N GLU A 78 9.92 -31.24 -3.27
CA GLU A 78 10.70 -32.46 -3.34
C GLU A 78 10.42 -33.23 -4.63
N GLY A 79 11.46 -33.56 -5.36
CA GLY A 79 11.37 -34.28 -6.64
C GLY A 79 11.04 -33.41 -7.84
N TYR A 80 11.01 -32.10 -7.67
CA TYR A 80 10.66 -31.16 -8.73
C TYR A 80 11.59 -29.96 -8.76
N GLU A 81 11.70 -29.35 -9.91
CA GLU A 81 12.41 -28.09 -10.11
C GLU A 81 11.43 -26.99 -10.45
N PHE A 82 11.61 -25.81 -9.84
CA PHE A 82 10.78 -24.64 -10.08
C PHE A 82 11.14 -24.01 -11.43
N THR A 83 10.13 -23.85 -12.30
CA THR A 83 10.34 -23.30 -13.64
C THR A 83 9.95 -21.82 -13.75
N GLY A 84 9.13 -21.31 -12.86
CA GLY A 84 8.72 -19.93 -12.86
C GLY A 84 7.31 -19.76 -12.34
N TRP A 85 6.88 -18.50 -12.26
CA TRP A 85 5.51 -18.15 -11.90
C TRP A 85 4.69 -17.90 -13.15
N TYR A 86 3.46 -18.37 -13.15
CA TYR A 86 2.55 -18.28 -14.28
C TYR A 86 1.27 -17.56 -13.89
N ARG A 87 0.69 -16.84 -14.83
CA ARG A 87 -0.56 -16.09 -14.59
C ARG A 87 -1.79 -16.98 -14.59
N ASP A 88 -1.70 -18.15 -15.18
CA ASP A 88 -2.81 -19.07 -15.32
C ASP A 88 -2.51 -20.43 -14.66
N PRO A 89 -3.53 -21.15 -14.21
CA PRO A 89 -3.33 -22.47 -13.61
C PRO A 89 -2.81 -23.53 -14.57
N ALA A 90 -2.97 -23.32 -15.88
CA ALA A 90 -2.43 -24.23 -16.89
C ALA A 90 -0.95 -23.99 -17.18
N CYS A 91 -0.34 -22.99 -16.56
CA CYS A 91 1.08 -22.63 -16.73
C CYS A 91 1.43 -22.34 -18.20
N GLN A 92 0.59 -21.62 -18.88
CA GLN A 92 0.80 -21.22 -20.28
C GLN A 92 1.32 -19.80 -20.41
N GLU A 93 0.98 -18.91 -19.47
CA GLU A 93 1.40 -17.51 -19.50
C GLU A 93 2.42 -17.26 -18.40
N LEU A 94 3.68 -17.22 -18.77
CA LEU A 94 4.77 -16.99 -17.83
C LEU A 94 4.75 -15.53 -17.35
N TRP A 95 4.90 -15.34 -16.04
CA TRP A 95 5.17 -14.03 -15.48
C TRP A 95 6.64 -13.70 -15.64
N GLU A 96 6.92 -12.59 -16.34
CA GLU A 96 8.28 -12.12 -16.57
C GLU A 96 8.66 -11.09 -15.48
N PRO A 97 9.46 -11.48 -14.48
CA PRO A 97 9.72 -10.58 -13.35
C PRO A 97 10.46 -9.30 -13.73
N GLU A 98 11.16 -9.31 -14.88
CA GLU A 98 11.90 -8.14 -15.33
C GLU A 98 11.05 -7.14 -16.11
N SER A 99 9.95 -7.58 -16.72
CA SER A 99 9.14 -6.74 -17.59
C SER A 99 7.69 -6.65 -17.15
N ASP A 100 7.16 -7.64 -16.44
CA ASP A 100 5.77 -7.64 -16.03
C ASP A 100 5.59 -6.83 -14.74
N THR A 101 4.49 -6.10 -14.68
CA THR A 101 4.12 -5.28 -13.53
C THR A 101 2.71 -5.62 -13.08
N VAL A 102 2.41 -5.29 -11.82
CA VAL A 102 1.11 -5.57 -11.23
C VAL A 102 0.11 -4.51 -11.69
N ARG A 103 -1.00 -4.94 -12.28
CA ARG A 103 -2.07 -4.04 -12.76
C ARG A 103 -3.44 -4.43 -12.20
N GLU A 104 -3.51 -5.53 -11.48
CA GLU A 104 -4.73 -6.03 -10.85
C GLU A 104 -4.36 -7.03 -9.76
N SER A 105 -5.29 -7.33 -8.88
CA SER A 105 -5.10 -8.43 -7.94
C SER A 105 -5.11 -9.74 -8.71
N ILE A 106 -4.08 -10.54 -8.51
CA ILE A 106 -3.82 -11.73 -9.32
C ILE A 106 -3.24 -12.84 -8.45
N THR A 107 -3.49 -14.07 -8.85
CA THR A 107 -2.85 -15.24 -8.28
C THR A 107 -1.85 -15.78 -9.30
N LEU A 108 -0.60 -15.94 -8.87
CA LEU A 108 0.43 -16.56 -9.69
C LEU A 108 0.61 -18.00 -9.25
N TYR A 109 0.82 -18.87 -10.21
CA TYR A 109 0.94 -20.32 -10.02
C TYR A 109 2.36 -20.77 -10.30
N ALA A 110 2.91 -21.57 -9.40
CA ALA A 110 4.25 -22.12 -9.60
C ALA A 110 4.23 -23.22 -10.67
N GLY A 111 5.17 -23.15 -11.60
CA GLY A 111 5.42 -24.21 -12.55
C GLY A 111 6.47 -25.17 -12.02
N TRP A 112 6.25 -26.44 -12.21
CA TRP A 112 7.15 -27.48 -11.76
C TRP A 112 7.49 -28.44 -12.87
N GLU A 113 8.74 -28.87 -12.91
CA GLU A 113 9.22 -29.95 -13.77
C GLU A 113 9.80 -31.04 -12.91
N PRO A 114 9.61 -32.32 -13.29
CA PRO A 114 10.27 -33.39 -12.55
C PRO A 114 11.78 -33.20 -12.54
N ALA A 115 12.39 -33.26 -11.36
CA ALA A 115 13.84 -33.19 -11.27
C ALA A 115 14.46 -34.44 -11.88
N THR A 116 15.43 -34.23 -12.76
CA THR A 116 16.17 -35.38 -13.32
C THR A 116 17.10 -35.93 -12.25
N PRO A 117 17.14 -37.24 -12.05
CA PRO A 117 18.06 -37.84 -11.09
C PRO A 117 19.53 -37.67 -11.45
#